data_dec33b6bb2b9a880f8a598e2a2b2e865
#
_entry.id   dec33b6bb2b9a880f8a598e2a2b2e865
#
_cell.length_a   1.000
_cell.length_b   1.000
_cell.length_c   1.000
_cell.angle_alpha   90.00
_cell.angle_beta   90.00
_cell.angle_gamma   90.00
#
_symmetry.space_group_name_H-M   'P 1'
#
loop_
_entity.id
_entity.type
_entity.pdbx_description
1 polymer ?
#
loop_
_entity_poly.entity_id
_entity_poly.type
_entity_poly.pdbx_seq_one_letter_code
_entity_poly.pdbx_strand_id
1 'polypeptide(L)'
;MTGDGVNDAPALKQADIGVAMGITGTEVAKDAAGMVLTDDNFATIVQAVKNGRNVYTNIKKAIQFLLSGNTAGILTVLYASLAGLPVPFAAVHLLFINLLTDSLPAIALGLEPHSDAVMQEKPRPRSEGILTKPFLLSVGTEGLVIALATIIAFHIGLASGGAAVASTMAFATLCLSRLFHGFNCKSGRPVLFTRAFWNNKFLLGAFAVGALLLAAVLLIPPLEPLFQVAELSIGLVGCIVGLAFGSMVVIQVLKAIRSMGKK
;
A
#
# COMPACT_ATOMS: atom_id res chain seq x y z
N MET A 1 8.08 -31.74 4.36
CA MET A 1 8.39 -32.98 5.08
C MET A 1 7.63 -32.96 6.40
N THR A 2 6.98 -34.06 6.76
CA THR A 2 6.35 -34.21 8.09
C THR A 2 7.02 -35.38 8.82
N GLY A 3 7.15 -35.31 10.14
CA GLY A 3 7.74 -36.34 10.98
C GLY A 3 7.38 -36.17 12.43
N ASP A 4 7.54 -37.23 13.24
CA ASP A 4 7.21 -37.23 14.66
C ASP A 4 8.34 -37.85 15.53
N GLY A 5 9.27 -38.56 14.92
CA GLY A 5 10.32 -39.29 15.60
C GLY A 5 11.70 -38.63 15.59
N VAL A 6 12.58 -39.12 16.47
CA VAL A 6 13.98 -38.68 16.52
C VAL A 6 14.69 -38.95 15.19
N ASN A 7 14.34 -40.05 14.50
CA ASN A 7 14.92 -40.42 13.21
C ASN A 7 14.55 -39.45 12.09
N ASP A 8 13.47 -38.70 12.24
CA ASP A 8 12.98 -37.73 11.24
C ASP A 8 13.71 -36.39 11.35
N ALA A 9 14.34 -36.09 12.47
CA ALA A 9 14.96 -34.80 12.73
C ALA A 9 15.95 -34.33 11.66
N PRO A 10 16.85 -35.17 11.12
CA PRO A 10 17.73 -34.74 10.04
C PRO A 10 16.96 -34.35 8.75
N ALA A 11 15.90 -35.12 8.40
CA ALA A 11 15.08 -34.85 7.24
C ALA A 11 14.17 -33.62 7.44
N LEU A 12 13.63 -33.40 8.63
CA LEU A 12 12.89 -32.19 9.00
C LEU A 12 13.75 -30.94 8.88
N LYS A 13 14.99 -30.99 9.35
CA LYS A 13 15.95 -29.89 9.28
C LYS A 13 16.39 -29.59 7.84
N GLN A 14 16.52 -30.63 6.99
CA GLN A 14 16.93 -30.51 5.59
C GLN A 14 15.79 -30.05 4.69
N ALA A 15 14.54 -30.22 5.09
CA ALA A 15 13.37 -29.86 4.28
C ALA A 15 13.25 -28.34 4.13
N ASP A 16 12.64 -27.89 3.03
CA ASP A 16 12.28 -26.48 2.84
C ASP A 16 11.38 -25.96 3.96
N ILE A 17 10.42 -26.81 4.39
CA ILE A 17 9.62 -26.65 5.61
C ILE A 17 9.49 -28.05 6.23
N GLY A 18 10.16 -28.27 7.36
CA GLY A 18 9.96 -29.41 8.23
C GLY A 18 8.76 -29.16 9.12
N VAL A 19 7.86 -30.11 9.26
CA VAL A 19 6.66 -30.03 10.07
C VAL A 19 6.66 -31.19 11.06
N ALA A 20 6.71 -30.89 12.37
CA ALA A 20 6.62 -31.89 13.44
C ALA A 20 5.22 -31.96 14.04
N MET A 21 4.86 -33.14 14.54
CA MET A 21 3.65 -33.33 15.33
C MET A 21 3.83 -32.73 16.74
N GLY A 22 2.83 -32.03 17.23
CA GLY A 22 2.90 -31.32 18.50
C GLY A 22 2.49 -32.19 19.70
N ILE A 23 1.56 -33.14 19.50
CA ILE A 23 1.07 -34.04 20.55
C ILE A 23 1.91 -35.32 20.56
N THR A 24 2.03 -36.00 19.42
CA THR A 24 2.72 -37.30 19.30
C THR A 24 4.20 -37.17 18.99
N GLY A 25 4.66 -35.97 18.52
CA GLY A 25 6.04 -35.74 18.14
C GLY A 25 7.00 -35.66 19.33
N THR A 26 8.20 -36.20 19.16
CA THR A 26 9.30 -36.07 20.13
C THR A 26 9.84 -34.63 20.17
N GLU A 27 10.40 -34.19 21.29
CA GLU A 27 11.02 -32.86 21.40
C GLU A 27 12.13 -32.66 20.35
N VAL A 28 12.89 -33.72 20.03
CA VAL A 28 13.95 -33.67 19.01
C VAL A 28 13.38 -33.37 17.61
N ALA A 29 12.22 -33.95 17.28
CA ALA A 29 11.54 -33.66 16.01
C ALA A 29 10.98 -32.22 15.99
N LYS A 30 10.41 -31.75 17.10
CA LYS A 30 9.90 -30.38 17.25
C LYS A 30 11.02 -29.34 17.12
N ASP A 31 12.16 -29.58 17.76
CA ASP A 31 13.32 -28.68 17.72
C ASP A 31 13.95 -28.62 16.30
N ALA A 32 13.86 -29.71 15.54
CA ALA A 32 14.39 -29.76 14.18
C ALA A 32 13.44 -29.16 13.12
N ALA A 33 12.16 -29.00 13.45
CA ALA A 33 11.13 -28.56 12.52
C ALA A 33 11.01 -27.02 12.46
N GLY A 34 10.65 -26.50 11.27
CA GLY A 34 10.29 -25.10 11.09
C GLY A 34 8.84 -24.78 11.48
N MET A 35 8.01 -25.82 11.68
CA MET A 35 6.60 -25.73 12.06
C MET A 35 6.21 -26.90 12.97
N VAL A 36 5.39 -26.62 13.98
CA VAL A 36 4.84 -27.65 14.89
C VAL A 36 3.32 -27.60 14.80
N LEU A 37 2.68 -28.75 14.52
CA LEU A 37 1.23 -28.90 14.49
C LEU A 37 0.70 -29.21 15.89
N THR A 38 0.14 -28.23 16.55
CA THR A 38 -0.36 -28.36 17.92
C THR A 38 -1.57 -29.29 18.07
N ASP A 39 -2.24 -29.58 16.97
CA ASP A 39 -3.43 -30.44 16.88
C ASP A 39 -3.17 -31.78 16.17
N ASP A 40 -1.93 -32.06 15.76
CA ASP A 40 -1.51 -33.21 14.95
C ASP A 40 -2.36 -33.44 13.70
N ASN A 41 -3.00 -32.38 13.19
CA ASN A 41 -3.93 -32.46 12.07
C ASN A 41 -3.28 -31.96 10.77
N PHE A 42 -3.09 -32.85 9.79
CA PHE A 42 -2.54 -32.50 8.48
C PHE A 42 -3.35 -31.42 7.72
N ALA A 43 -4.66 -31.30 7.97
CA ALA A 43 -5.48 -30.26 7.37
C ALA A 43 -5.02 -28.85 7.79
N THR A 44 -4.42 -28.72 8.98
CA THR A 44 -3.84 -27.47 9.50
C THR A 44 -2.65 -27.00 8.68
N ILE A 45 -1.90 -27.91 8.04
CA ILE A 45 -0.83 -27.54 7.08
C ILE A 45 -1.41 -26.78 5.90
N VAL A 46 -2.56 -27.22 5.37
CA VAL A 46 -3.22 -26.53 4.25
C VAL A 46 -3.65 -25.12 4.66
N GLN A 47 -4.17 -24.97 5.87
CA GLN A 47 -4.52 -23.65 6.40
C GLN A 47 -3.28 -22.76 6.62
N ALA A 48 -2.18 -23.33 7.10
CA ALA A 48 -0.92 -22.62 7.27
C ALA A 48 -0.38 -22.12 5.91
N VAL A 49 -0.41 -22.95 4.88
CA VAL A 49 -0.01 -22.55 3.51
C VAL A 49 -0.92 -21.43 2.99
N LYS A 50 -2.23 -21.55 3.16
CA LYS A 50 -3.21 -20.54 2.77
C LYS A 50 -2.95 -19.20 3.48
N ASN A 51 -2.73 -19.25 4.80
CA ASN A 51 -2.43 -18.07 5.60
C ASN A 51 -1.11 -17.42 5.16
N GLY A 52 -0.05 -18.19 4.99
CA GLY A 52 1.25 -17.70 4.51
C GLY A 52 1.15 -17.00 3.15
N ARG A 53 0.40 -17.57 2.20
CA ARG A 53 0.16 -16.96 0.88
C ARG A 53 -0.62 -15.64 0.98
N ASN A 54 -1.64 -15.57 1.85
CA ASN A 54 -2.40 -14.35 2.10
C ASN A 54 -1.55 -13.27 2.74
N VAL A 55 -0.77 -13.61 3.77
CA VAL A 55 0.16 -12.69 4.44
C VAL A 55 1.16 -12.11 3.43
N TYR A 56 1.78 -12.97 2.61
CA TYR A 56 2.70 -12.52 1.56
C TYR A 56 2.03 -11.55 0.57
N THR A 57 0.81 -11.88 0.13
CA THR A 57 0.04 -11.04 -0.79
C THR A 57 -0.27 -9.68 -0.16
N ASN A 58 -0.63 -9.64 1.12
CA ASN A 58 -0.93 -8.42 1.84
C ASN A 58 0.33 -7.56 2.06
N ILE A 59 1.47 -8.17 2.40
CA ILE A 59 2.76 -7.48 2.46
C ILE A 59 3.09 -6.83 1.10
N LYS A 60 2.89 -7.56 0.00
CA LYS A 60 3.12 -7.03 -1.35
C LYS A 60 2.24 -5.83 -1.68
N LYS A 61 0.96 -5.84 -1.25
CA LYS A 61 0.03 -4.70 -1.39
C LYS A 61 0.53 -3.47 -0.61
N ALA A 62 0.97 -3.65 0.64
CA ALA A 62 1.50 -2.57 1.47
C ALA A 62 2.79 -1.98 0.85
N ILE A 63 3.69 -2.82 0.35
CA ILE A 63 4.91 -2.38 -0.35
C ILE A 63 4.55 -1.61 -1.63
N GLN A 64 3.58 -2.07 -2.43
CA GLN A 64 3.11 -1.36 -3.62
C GLN A 64 2.59 0.02 -3.27
N PHE A 65 1.77 0.13 -2.23
CA PHE A 65 1.23 1.39 -1.73
C PHE A 65 2.35 2.39 -1.35
N LEU A 66 3.30 1.95 -0.52
CA LEU A 66 4.40 2.80 -0.05
C LEU A 66 5.32 3.23 -1.20
N LEU A 67 5.73 2.29 -2.05
CA LEU A 67 6.66 2.59 -3.15
C LEU A 67 6.04 3.50 -4.20
N SER A 68 4.77 3.27 -4.60
CA SER A 68 4.12 4.12 -5.59
C SER A 68 3.89 5.54 -5.07
N GLY A 69 3.51 5.68 -3.79
CA GLY A 69 3.38 6.98 -3.16
C GLY A 69 4.71 7.74 -3.06
N ASN A 70 5.80 7.07 -2.69
CA ASN A 70 7.13 7.67 -2.65
C ASN A 70 7.63 8.04 -4.06
N THR A 71 7.38 7.18 -5.05
CA THR A 71 7.68 7.50 -6.46
C THR A 71 6.97 8.77 -6.90
N ALA A 72 5.71 8.97 -6.52
CA ALA A 72 4.97 10.19 -6.84
C ALA A 72 5.61 11.44 -6.23
N GLY A 73 6.00 11.39 -4.95
CA GLY A 73 6.70 12.50 -4.30
C GLY A 73 8.03 12.82 -4.96
N ILE A 74 8.86 11.80 -5.25
CA ILE A 74 10.16 11.96 -5.92
C ILE A 74 9.98 12.59 -7.30
N LEU A 75 9.03 12.10 -8.12
CA LEU A 75 8.78 12.64 -9.46
C LEU A 75 8.31 14.09 -9.40
N THR A 76 7.49 14.46 -8.41
CA THR A 76 7.02 15.85 -8.23
C THR A 76 8.18 16.78 -7.86
N VAL A 77 9.04 16.38 -6.92
CA VAL A 77 10.22 17.18 -6.53
C VAL A 77 11.20 17.30 -7.68
N LEU A 78 11.48 16.19 -8.37
CA LEU A 78 12.40 16.18 -9.52
C LEU A 78 11.88 17.10 -10.64
N TYR A 79 10.59 17.04 -10.95
CA TYR A 79 9.98 17.93 -11.93
C TYR A 79 10.15 19.40 -11.54
N ALA A 80 9.78 19.78 -10.33
CA ALA A 80 9.90 21.16 -9.87
C ALA A 80 11.35 21.67 -9.90
N SER A 81 12.30 20.82 -9.48
CA SER A 81 13.73 21.15 -9.49
C SER A 81 14.27 21.35 -10.92
N LEU A 82 13.95 20.45 -11.86
CA LEU A 82 14.40 20.56 -13.26
C LEU A 82 13.75 21.73 -13.99
N ALA A 83 12.52 22.09 -13.63
CA ALA A 83 11.81 23.24 -14.21
C ALA A 83 12.16 24.58 -13.54
N GLY A 84 13.05 24.62 -12.56
CA GLY A 84 13.41 25.84 -11.83
C GLY A 84 12.25 26.44 -11.02
N LEU A 85 11.28 25.60 -10.61
CA LEU A 85 10.09 26.02 -9.87
C LEU A 85 10.34 26.00 -8.35
N PRO A 86 9.51 26.68 -7.54
CA PRO A 86 9.60 26.62 -6.09
C PRO A 86 9.48 25.19 -5.56
N VAL A 87 10.05 24.94 -4.37
CA VAL A 87 10.00 23.63 -3.72
C VAL A 87 8.56 23.23 -3.44
N PRO A 88 8.07 22.05 -3.93
CA PRO A 88 6.67 21.67 -3.80
C PRO A 88 6.30 21.19 -2.40
N PHE A 89 7.24 20.74 -1.59
CA PHE A 89 6.99 20.19 -0.26
C PHE A 89 7.96 20.74 0.78
N ALA A 90 7.44 21.27 1.89
CA ALA A 90 8.24 21.52 3.07
C ALA A 90 8.64 20.22 3.77
N ALA A 91 9.68 20.22 4.59
CA ALA A 91 10.11 19.03 5.35
C ALA A 91 9.00 18.48 6.25
N VAL A 92 8.21 19.37 6.88
CA VAL A 92 7.07 19.00 7.72
C VAL A 92 5.97 18.28 6.92
N HIS A 93 5.76 18.62 5.64
CA HIS A 93 4.83 17.92 4.76
C HIS A 93 5.25 16.46 4.56
N LEU A 94 6.55 16.22 4.31
CA LEU A 94 7.06 14.85 4.12
C LEU A 94 6.99 14.03 5.41
N LEU A 95 7.21 14.66 6.58
CA LEU A 95 7.02 13.99 7.87
C LEU A 95 5.55 13.63 8.10
N PHE A 96 4.63 14.55 7.81
CA PHE A 96 3.19 14.29 7.92
C PHE A 96 2.77 13.11 7.02
N ILE A 97 3.22 13.11 5.77
CA ILE A 97 2.93 12.04 4.80
C ILE A 97 3.42 10.70 5.34
N ASN A 98 4.70 10.59 5.67
CA ASN A 98 5.31 9.32 6.04
C ASN A 98 4.80 8.78 7.38
N LEU A 99 4.57 9.65 8.36
CA LEU A 99 4.19 9.22 9.71
C LEU A 99 2.68 8.99 9.85
N LEU A 100 1.86 9.88 9.29
CA LEU A 100 0.41 9.87 9.53
C LEU A 100 -0.37 9.26 8.38
N THR A 101 -0.12 9.68 7.14
CA THR A 101 -0.96 9.25 6.01
C THR A 101 -0.50 7.95 5.34
N ASP A 102 0.73 7.51 5.57
CA ASP A 102 1.24 6.26 5.00
C ASP A 102 1.13 5.08 5.96
N SER A 103 1.43 5.28 7.25
CA SER A 103 1.53 4.18 8.21
C SER A 103 0.19 3.47 8.40
N LEU A 104 -0.91 4.22 8.57
CA LEU A 104 -2.23 3.64 8.83
C LEU A 104 -2.76 2.82 7.64
N PRO A 105 -2.76 3.33 6.38
CA PRO A 105 -3.19 2.53 5.23
C PRO A 105 -2.26 1.34 4.96
N ALA A 106 -0.95 1.46 5.17
CA ALA A 106 -0.02 0.34 4.98
C ALA A 106 -0.31 -0.81 5.95
N ILE A 107 -0.55 -0.50 7.23
CA ILE A 107 -0.97 -1.50 8.23
C ILE A 107 -2.32 -2.09 7.85
N ALA A 108 -3.28 -1.27 7.45
CA ALA A 108 -4.61 -1.72 7.05
C ALA A 108 -4.60 -2.65 5.83
N LEU A 109 -3.68 -2.43 4.87
CA LEU A 109 -3.47 -3.33 3.74
C LEU A 109 -2.82 -4.65 4.18
N GLY A 110 -1.98 -4.63 5.22
CA GLY A 110 -1.46 -5.83 5.87
C GLY A 110 -2.57 -6.70 6.49
N LEU A 111 -3.67 -6.06 6.92
CA LEU A 111 -4.85 -6.70 7.52
C LEU A 111 -5.98 -6.96 6.49
N GLU A 112 -5.68 -6.91 5.19
CA GLU A 112 -6.69 -7.21 4.15
C GLU A 112 -7.25 -8.62 4.35
N PRO A 113 -8.59 -8.80 4.25
CA PRO A 113 -9.23 -10.10 4.43
C PRO A 113 -8.63 -11.19 3.54
N HIS A 114 -8.47 -12.38 4.10
CA HIS A 114 -7.91 -13.53 3.40
C HIS A 114 -8.85 -13.98 2.26
N SER A 115 -8.24 -14.42 1.17
CA SER A 115 -8.92 -14.95 -0.01
C SER A 115 -8.57 -16.42 -0.20
N ASP A 116 -9.56 -17.25 -0.55
CA ASP A 116 -9.36 -18.65 -0.94
C ASP A 116 -8.68 -18.76 -2.33
N ALA A 117 -8.79 -17.73 -3.15
CA ALA A 117 -8.23 -17.70 -4.50
C ALA A 117 -6.70 -17.89 -4.52
N VAL A 118 -5.99 -17.55 -3.42
CA VAL A 118 -4.53 -17.75 -3.33
C VAL A 118 -4.12 -19.23 -3.42
N MET A 119 -5.03 -20.16 -3.10
CA MET A 119 -4.76 -21.60 -3.19
C MET A 119 -4.86 -22.13 -4.63
N GLN A 120 -5.49 -21.39 -5.55
CA GLN A 120 -5.54 -21.72 -6.97
C GLN A 120 -4.31 -21.25 -7.74
N GLU A 121 -3.48 -20.40 -7.11
CA GLU A 121 -2.25 -19.91 -7.72
C GLU A 121 -1.16 -20.99 -7.67
N LYS A 122 -0.33 -21.06 -8.75
CA LYS A 122 0.82 -21.94 -8.77
C LYS A 122 1.81 -21.59 -7.65
N PRO A 123 2.55 -22.56 -7.12
CA PRO A 123 3.64 -22.30 -6.19
C PRO A 123 4.65 -21.33 -6.82
N ARG A 124 5.12 -20.37 -6.02
CA ARG A 124 6.08 -19.38 -6.47
C ARG A 124 7.49 -19.97 -6.41
N PRO A 125 8.36 -19.72 -7.42
CA PRO A 125 9.76 -20.11 -7.36
C PRO A 125 10.49 -19.47 -6.16
N ARG A 126 11.37 -20.19 -5.50
CA ARG A 126 12.17 -19.67 -4.35
C ARG A 126 13.04 -18.46 -4.73
N SER A 127 13.48 -18.39 -5.97
CA SER A 127 14.31 -17.31 -6.51
C SER A 127 13.51 -16.04 -6.84
N GLU A 128 12.18 -16.10 -6.82
CA GLU A 128 11.33 -14.95 -7.16
C GLU A 128 11.22 -13.99 -5.98
N GLY A 129 11.84 -12.82 -6.08
CA GLY A 129 11.71 -11.73 -5.12
C GLY A 129 10.36 -11.02 -5.21
N ILE A 130 10.11 -10.09 -4.26
CA ILE A 130 8.90 -9.26 -4.25
C ILE A 130 8.91 -8.26 -5.42
N LEU A 131 10.09 -7.68 -5.72
CA LEU A 131 10.28 -6.63 -6.72
C LEU A 131 10.46 -7.19 -8.14
N THR A 132 9.44 -7.85 -8.65
CA THR A 132 9.44 -8.34 -10.03
C THR A 132 9.27 -7.20 -11.04
N LYS A 133 9.74 -7.37 -12.29
CA LYS A 133 9.56 -6.35 -13.36
C LYS A 133 8.10 -5.90 -13.52
N PRO A 134 7.08 -6.79 -13.58
CA PRO A 134 5.68 -6.37 -13.65
C PRO A 134 5.22 -5.59 -12.42
N PHE A 135 5.73 -5.93 -11.24
CA PHE A 135 5.43 -5.21 -10.00
C PHE A 135 6.00 -3.79 -10.04
N LEU A 136 7.28 -3.63 -10.39
CA LEU A 136 7.94 -2.32 -10.51
C LEU A 136 7.27 -1.44 -11.57
N LEU A 137 6.84 -2.02 -12.69
CA LEU A 137 6.09 -1.30 -13.71
C LEU A 137 4.74 -0.80 -13.18
N SER A 138 4.06 -1.58 -12.34
CA SER A 138 2.81 -1.15 -11.70
C SER A 138 3.07 0.00 -10.71
N VAL A 139 4.09 -0.14 -9.85
CA VAL A 139 4.52 0.92 -8.93
C VAL A 139 4.84 2.22 -9.67
N GLY A 140 5.65 2.14 -10.74
CA GLY A 140 6.04 3.31 -11.53
C GLY A 140 4.85 3.97 -12.23
N THR A 141 3.95 3.20 -12.85
CA THR A 141 2.77 3.75 -13.52
C THR A 141 1.77 4.36 -12.55
N GLU A 142 1.51 3.72 -11.41
CA GLU A 142 0.61 4.24 -10.37
C GLU A 142 1.20 5.51 -9.72
N GLY A 143 2.51 5.49 -9.41
CA GLY A 143 3.23 6.65 -8.90
C GLY A 143 3.24 7.83 -9.88
N LEU A 144 3.41 7.57 -11.17
CA LEU A 144 3.36 8.60 -12.21
C LEU A 144 1.97 9.28 -12.28
N VAL A 145 0.89 8.50 -12.21
CA VAL A 145 -0.48 9.07 -12.22
C VAL A 145 -0.70 10.00 -11.02
N ILE A 146 -0.25 9.58 -9.83
CA ILE A 146 -0.35 10.41 -8.61
C ILE A 146 0.55 11.65 -8.75
N ALA A 147 1.77 11.52 -9.28
CA ALA A 147 2.68 12.64 -9.51
C ALA A 147 2.05 13.68 -10.46
N LEU A 148 1.46 13.24 -11.57
CA LEU A 148 0.80 14.13 -12.51
C LEU A 148 -0.36 14.91 -11.87
N ALA A 149 -1.21 14.25 -11.07
CA ALA A 149 -2.27 14.92 -10.32
C ALA A 149 -1.70 15.98 -9.35
N THR A 150 -0.61 15.65 -8.67
CA THR A 150 0.08 16.54 -7.73
C THR A 150 0.74 17.73 -8.45
N ILE A 151 1.39 17.51 -9.59
CA ILE A 151 2.00 18.56 -10.42
C ILE A 151 0.93 19.51 -10.97
N ILE A 152 -0.19 18.99 -11.43
CA ILE A 152 -1.33 19.81 -11.89
C ILE A 152 -1.83 20.70 -10.74
N ALA A 153 -2.05 20.13 -9.55
CA ALA A 153 -2.43 20.89 -8.36
C ALA A 153 -1.42 21.98 -8.02
N PHE A 154 -0.12 21.67 -8.08
CA PHE A 154 0.96 22.61 -7.85
C PHE A 154 0.90 23.81 -8.82
N HIS A 155 0.69 23.56 -10.10
CA HIS A 155 0.57 24.64 -11.11
C HIS A 155 -0.69 25.48 -10.92
N ILE A 156 -1.83 24.87 -10.57
CA ILE A 156 -3.05 25.61 -10.22
C ILE A 156 -2.77 26.52 -9.02
N GLY A 157 -2.07 26.02 -8.00
CA GLY A 157 -1.67 26.80 -6.83
C GLY A 157 -0.75 27.95 -7.16
N LEU A 158 0.26 27.73 -8.02
CA LEU A 158 1.16 28.79 -8.49
C LEU A 158 0.41 29.93 -9.18
N ALA A 159 -0.56 29.59 -10.02
CA ALA A 159 -1.39 30.55 -10.74
C ALA A 159 -2.38 31.30 -9.82
N SER A 160 -2.81 30.67 -8.72
CA SER A 160 -3.85 31.23 -7.83
C SER A 160 -3.32 32.06 -6.68
N GLY A 161 -2.13 31.74 -6.14
CA GLY A 161 -1.63 32.40 -4.93
C GLY A 161 -0.12 32.27 -4.68
N GLY A 162 0.64 31.92 -5.73
CA GLY A 162 2.11 31.82 -5.66
C GLY A 162 2.61 30.56 -4.93
N ALA A 163 3.87 30.61 -4.49
CA ALA A 163 4.60 29.45 -4.02
C ALA A 163 4.00 28.77 -2.78
N ALA A 164 3.46 29.54 -1.82
CA ALA A 164 2.89 29.01 -0.60
C ALA A 164 1.58 28.20 -0.87
N VAL A 165 0.69 28.77 -1.70
CA VAL A 165 -0.54 28.09 -2.13
C VAL A 165 -0.23 26.86 -2.97
N ALA A 166 0.78 26.95 -3.86
CA ALA A 166 1.23 25.82 -4.67
C ALA A 166 1.75 24.66 -3.83
N SER A 167 2.60 24.95 -2.84
CA SER A 167 3.13 23.95 -1.91
C SER A 167 2.00 23.27 -1.12
N THR A 168 1.05 24.06 -0.62
CA THR A 168 -0.12 23.55 0.11
C THR A 168 -0.99 22.65 -0.77
N MET A 169 -1.27 23.07 -2.01
CA MET A 169 -2.06 22.28 -2.95
C MET A 169 -1.35 20.99 -3.34
N ALA A 170 -0.04 21.02 -3.58
CA ALA A 170 0.74 19.83 -3.88
C ALA A 170 0.72 18.85 -2.69
N PHE A 171 0.97 19.35 -1.48
CA PHE A 171 0.95 18.56 -0.26
C PHE A 171 -0.41 17.89 -0.04
N ALA A 172 -1.49 18.69 -0.07
CA ALA A 172 -2.83 18.18 0.17
C ALA A 172 -3.28 17.17 -0.90
N THR A 173 -2.96 17.45 -2.19
CA THR A 173 -3.30 16.53 -3.29
C THR A 173 -2.51 15.23 -3.19
N LEU A 174 -1.22 15.29 -2.87
CA LEU A 174 -0.41 14.08 -2.67
C LEU A 174 -0.93 13.24 -1.52
N CYS A 175 -1.21 13.84 -0.35
CA CYS A 175 -1.77 13.14 0.80
C CYS A 175 -3.09 12.44 0.46
N LEU A 176 -4.04 13.19 -0.11
CA LEU A 176 -5.37 12.66 -0.40
C LEU A 176 -5.33 11.61 -1.52
N SER A 177 -4.50 11.81 -2.55
CA SER A 177 -4.28 10.81 -3.62
C SER A 177 -3.72 9.51 -3.04
N ARG A 178 -2.79 9.58 -2.09
CA ARG A 178 -2.23 8.39 -1.42
C ARG A 178 -3.28 7.67 -0.59
N LEU A 179 -4.11 8.39 0.15
CA LEU A 179 -5.22 7.78 0.90
C LEU A 179 -6.19 7.04 -0.03
N PHE A 180 -6.59 7.64 -1.16
CA PHE A 180 -7.38 6.97 -2.18
C PHE A 180 -6.64 5.79 -2.82
N HIS A 181 -5.32 5.91 -3.01
CA HIS A 181 -4.51 4.86 -3.60
C HIS A 181 -4.45 3.60 -2.75
N GLY A 182 -4.63 3.68 -1.43
CA GLY A 182 -4.81 2.52 -0.57
C GLY A 182 -5.90 1.57 -1.10
N PHE A 183 -7.01 2.10 -1.59
CA PHE A 183 -8.07 1.28 -2.22
C PHE A 183 -7.63 0.68 -3.56
N ASN A 184 -6.77 1.37 -4.31
CA ASN A 184 -6.19 0.80 -5.52
C ASN A 184 -5.30 -0.41 -5.23
N CYS A 185 -4.57 -0.40 -4.12
CA CYS A 185 -3.63 -1.47 -3.76
C CYS A 185 -4.30 -2.73 -3.21
N LYS A 186 -5.62 -2.71 -2.91
CA LYS A 186 -6.36 -3.89 -2.41
C LYS A 186 -6.32 -5.08 -3.36
N SER A 187 -6.34 -4.84 -4.66
CA SER A 187 -6.40 -5.89 -5.68
C SER A 187 -5.66 -5.48 -6.96
N GLY A 188 -5.17 -6.47 -7.69
CA GLY A 188 -4.70 -6.29 -9.07
C GLY A 188 -5.80 -6.05 -10.09
N ARG A 189 -7.08 -6.30 -9.73
CA ARG A 189 -8.27 -6.01 -10.53
C ARG A 189 -8.97 -4.75 -10.02
N PRO A 190 -9.81 -4.09 -10.84
CA PRO A 190 -10.61 -2.96 -10.38
C PRO A 190 -11.50 -3.34 -9.20
N VAL A 191 -11.53 -2.49 -8.18
CA VAL A 191 -12.38 -2.70 -6.97
C VAL A 191 -13.48 -1.65 -6.83
N LEU A 192 -13.39 -0.53 -7.56
CA LEU A 192 -14.39 0.53 -7.53
C LEU A 192 -15.76 -0.04 -7.90
N PHE A 193 -16.79 0.32 -7.16
CA PHE A 193 -18.17 -0.19 -7.29
C PHE A 193 -18.36 -1.70 -6.99
N THR A 194 -17.39 -2.36 -6.37
CA THR A 194 -17.52 -3.77 -5.94
C THR A 194 -17.61 -3.87 -4.41
N ARG A 195 -18.14 -5.02 -3.93
CA ARG A 195 -18.14 -5.31 -2.48
C ARG A 195 -16.73 -5.33 -1.89
N ALA A 196 -15.72 -5.65 -2.70
CA ALA A 196 -14.32 -5.66 -2.28
C ALA A 196 -13.83 -4.27 -1.86
N PHE A 197 -14.43 -3.18 -2.35
CA PHE A 197 -14.09 -1.82 -1.91
C PHE A 197 -14.35 -1.63 -0.42
N TRP A 198 -15.44 -2.17 0.11
CA TRP A 198 -15.93 -1.95 1.47
C TRP A 198 -15.54 -3.03 2.49
N ASN A 199 -14.94 -4.13 2.06
CA ASN A 199 -14.70 -5.30 2.92
C ASN A 199 -13.59 -5.10 3.97
N ASN A 200 -12.66 -4.16 3.78
CA ASN A 200 -11.58 -3.84 4.73
C ASN A 200 -11.95 -2.61 5.57
N LYS A 201 -12.50 -2.83 6.75
CA LYS A 201 -12.91 -1.78 7.68
C LYS A 201 -11.72 -0.99 8.22
N PHE A 202 -10.55 -1.62 8.36
CA PHE A 202 -9.32 -0.95 8.82
C PHE A 202 -8.83 0.06 7.78
N LEU A 203 -8.92 -0.25 6.48
CA LEU A 203 -8.55 0.69 5.43
C LEU A 203 -9.53 1.87 5.34
N LEU A 204 -10.83 1.62 5.53
CA LEU A 204 -11.83 2.69 5.61
C LEU A 204 -11.56 3.60 6.82
N GLY A 205 -11.23 3.03 7.97
CA GLY A 205 -10.84 3.78 9.16
C GLY A 205 -9.56 4.59 8.95
N ALA A 206 -8.53 3.98 8.34
CA ALA A 206 -7.28 4.66 8.01
C ALA A 206 -7.50 5.84 7.04
N PHE A 207 -8.35 5.66 6.03
CA PHE A 207 -8.75 6.73 5.11
C PHE A 207 -9.45 7.87 5.86
N ALA A 208 -10.44 7.56 6.70
CA ALA A 208 -11.20 8.56 7.45
C ALA A 208 -10.29 9.35 8.40
N VAL A 209 -9.44 8.67 9.16
CA VAL A 209 -8.49 9.32 10.08
C VAL A 209 -7.50 10.18 9.30
N GLY A 210 -6.90 9.67 8.23
CA GLY A 210 -5.96 10.42 7.40
C GLY A 210 -6.59 11.66 6.76
N ALA A 211 -7.83 11.53 6.25
CA ALA A 211 -8.58 12.64 5.68
C ALA A 211 -8.94 13.70 6.73
N LEU A 212 -9.34 13.27 7.93
CA LEU A 212 -9.63 14.19 9.05
C LEU A 212 -8.38 14.94 9.52
N LEU A 213 -7.24 14.24 9.62
CA LEU A 213 -5.97 14.87 9.99
C LEU A 213 -5.54 15.89 8.93
N LEU A 214 -5.66 15.55 7.65
CA LEU A 214 -5.36 16.49 6.57
C LEU A 214 -6.31 17.70 6.61
N ALA A 215 -7.61 17.47 6.80
CA ALA A 215 -8.58 18.55 6.94
C ALA A 215 -8.27 19.44 8.15
N ALA A 216 -7.86 18.86 9.28
CA ALA A 216 -7.45 19.62 10.47
C ALA A 216 -6.26 20.55 10.15
N VAL A 217 -5.23 20.05 9.45
CA VAL A 217 -4.06 20.85 9.06
C VAL A 217 -4.44 22.00 8.13
N LEU A 218 -5.41 21.78 7.22
CA LEU A 218 -5.81 22.79 6.23
C LEU A 218 -6.87 23.79 6.73
N LEU A 219 -7.61 23.48 7.80
CA LEU A 219 -8.76 24.26 8.25
C LEU A 219 -8.61 24.86 9.65
N ILE A 220 -7.64 24.43 10.44
CA ILE A 220 -7.43 24.91 11.81
C ILE A 220 -6.31 25.96 11.80
N PRO A 221 -6.62 27.28 11.94
CA PRO A 221 -5.64 28.35 11.78
C PRO A 221 -4.37 28.21 12.63
N PRO A 222 -4.37 27.77 13.89
CA PRO A 222 -3.16 27.54 14.67
C PRO A 222 -2.20 26.50 14.08
N LEU A 223 -2.67 25.57 13.22
CA LEU A 223 -1.85 24.54 12.59
C LEU A 223 -1.18 25.02 11.29
N GLU A 224 -1.71 26.05 10.65
CA GLU A 224 -1.18 26.57 9.38
C GLU A 224 0.32 26.93 9.44
N PRO A 225 0.79 27.75 10.40
CA PRO A 225 2.21 28.09 10.49
C PRO A 225 3.08 26.89 10.86
N LEU A 226 2.56 25.95 11.67
CA LEU A 226 3.27 24.74 12.07
C LEU A 226 3.54 23.81 10.87
N PHE A 227 2.54 23.66 10.03
CA PHE A 227 2.63 22.82 8.82
C PHE A 227 3.02 23.61 7.57
N GLN A 228 3.27 24.92 7.68
CA GLN A 228 3.64 25.80 6.56
C GLN A 228 2.64 25.70 5.40
N VAL A 229 1.35 25.66 5.72
CA VAL A 229 0.26 25.65 4.74
C VAL A 229 -0.36 27.04 4.64
N ALA A 230 -0.87 27.38 3.46
CA ALA A 230 -1.58 28.62 3.19
C ALA A 230 -3.09 28.38 3.19
N GLU A 231 -3.86 29.41 3.51
CA GLU A 231 -5.31 29.39 3.35
C GLU A 231 -5.72 29.08 1.91
N LEU A 232 -6.69 28.18 1.75
CA LEU A 232 -7.22 27.76 0.47
C LEU A 232 -8.69 28.16 0.32
N SER A 233 -9.05 28.69 -0.83
CA SER A 233 -10.46 28.88 -1.18
C SER A 233 -11.17 27.53 -1.34
N ILE A 234 -12.50 27.51 -1.14
CA ILE A 234 -13.34 26.31 -1.34
C ILE A 234 -13.15 25.71 -2.74
N GLY A 235 -12.97 26.56 -3.75
CA GLY A 235 -12.70 26.12 -5.13
C GLY A 235 -11.39 25.34 -5.25
N LEU A 236 -10.32 25.79 -4.58
CA LEU A 236 -9.01 25.08 -4.57
C LEU A 236 -9.09 23.76 -3.80
N VAL A 237 -9.82 23.73 -2.69
CA VAL A 237 -10.09 22.46 -1.98
C VAL A 237 -10.87 21.49 -2.87
N GLY A 238 -11.86 21.97 -3.63
CA GLY A 238 -12.58 21.16 -4.62
C GLY A 238 -11.66 20.61 -5.70
N CYS A 239 -10.69 21.40 -6.19
CA CYS A 239 -9.66 20.94 -7.14
C CYS A 239 -8.78 19.84 -6.55
N ILE A 240 -8.34 19.97 -5.29
CA ILE A 240 -7.55 18.96 -4.60
C ILE A 240 -8.32 17.62 -4.54
N VAL A 241 -9.56 17.66 -4.08
CA VAL A 241 -10.41 16.46 -3.99
C VAL A 241 -10.65 15.84 -5.36
N GLY A 242 -10.95 16.68 -6.38
CA GLY A 242 -11.18 16.24 -7.75
C GLY A 242 -9.95 15.56 -8.37
N LEU A 243 -8.76 16.14 -8.21
CA LEU A 243 -7.50 15.59 -8.72
C LEU A 243 -7.11 14.31 -8.00
N ALA A 244 -7.25 14.28 -6.67
CA ALA A 244 -6.94 13.10 -5.87
C ALA A 244 -7.88 11.93 -6.19
N PHE A 245 -9.18 12.15 -6.26
CA PHE A 245 -10.14 11.13 -6.67
C PHE A 245 -9.96 10.72 -8.13
N GLY A 246 -9.69 11.68 -9.02
CA GLY A 246 -9.40 11.45 -10.44
C GLY A 246 -8.21 10.51 -10.62
N SER A 247 -7.13 10.70 -9.84
CA SER A 247 -5.96 9.81 -9.88
C SER A 247 -6.33 8.37 -9.52
N MET A 248 -7.20 8.17 -8.51
CA MET A 248 -7.73 6.86 -8.15
C MET A 248 -8.49 6.22 -9.33
N VAL A 249 -9.41 6.97 -9.95
CA VAL A 249 -10.23 6.49 -11.07
C VAL A 249 -9.34 6.10 -12.26
N VAL A 250 -8.37 6.93 -12.63
CA VAL A 250 -7.43 6.63 -13.72
C VAL A 250 -6.68 5.32 -13.46
N ILE A 251 -6.18 5.10 -12.24
CA ILE A 251 -5.51 3.84 -11.88
C ILE A 251 -6.48 2.65 -11.99
N GLN A 252 -7.74 2.79 -11.56
CA GLN A 252 -8.75 1.73 -11.69
C GLN A 252 -9.04 1.39 -13.17
N VAL A 253 -9.12 2.41 -14.03
CA VAL A 253 -9.29 2.22 -15.47
C VAL A 253 -8.08 1.50 -16.08
N LEU A 254 -6.85 1.90 -15.72
CA LEU A 254 -5.64 1.22 -16.19
C LEU A 254 -5.62 -0.25 -15.76
N LYS A 255 -6.08 -0.57 -14.55
CA LYS A 255 -6.22 -1.96 -14.07
C LYS A 255 -7.28 -2.73 -14.85
N ALA A 256 -8.40 -2.08 -15.19
CA ALA A 256 -9.45 -2.69 -16.01
C ALA A 256 -8.91 -3.06 -17.41
N ILE A 257 -8.21 -2.15 -18.07
CA ILE A 257 -7.61 -2.38 -19.39
C ILE A 257 -6.59 -3.54 -19.32
N ARG A 258 -5.70 -3.54 -18.31
CA ARG A 258 -4.73 -4.62 -18.13
C ARG A 258 -5.37 -5.98 -17.84
N SER A 259 -6.54 -6.01 -17.20
CA SER A 259 -7.26 -7.25 -16.89
C SER A 259 -7.96 -7.83 -18.12
N MET A 260 -8.39 -7.00 -19.07
CA MET A 260 -8.98 -7.43 -20.34
C MET A 260 -7.97 -8.02 -21.31
N GLY A 261 -6.74 -7.51 -21.31
CA GLY A 261 -5.66 -8.03 -22.17
C GLY A 261 -5.02 -9.35 -21.70
N LYS A 262 -5.43 -9.90 -20.54
CA LYS A 262 -4.95 -11.19 -20.00
C LYS A 262 -5.96 -12.35 -20.19
N LYS A 263 -7.06 -12.13 -20.86
CA LYS A 263 -7.97 -13.16 -21.35
C LYS A 263 -7.55 -13.61 -22.76
#